data_35af5214043a6fa33fdf4e1a95bd7ccf
#
_entry.id   35af5214043a6fa33fdf4e1a95bd7ccf
#
_cell.length_a   1.000
_cell.length_b   1.000
_cell.length_c   1.000
_cell.angle_alpha   90.00
_cell.angle_beta   90.00
_cell.angle_gamma   90.00
#
_symmetry.space_group_name_H-M   'P 1'
#
loop_
_entity.id
_entity.type
_entity.pdbx_description
1 polymer ?
#
loop_
_entity_poly.entity_id
_entity_poly.type
_entity_poly.pdbx_seq_one_letter_code
_entity_poly.pdbx_strand_id
1 'polypeptide(L)'
;MTENLFKDEVVANQFNDYNDVLEQVLGYNFVLSILKSTQAKKILDYGCGPGKVSLRLANQLSADIVAVDESAKMIEIAKRERKHQQIDYKIVKKDNLDLISDNSVDGAIACYVFINNQSEQRILKIMREIYRTLRPNSLFIILDTNPNTTGVPFSTFQNGEPGKSYSYGEERVEKLNLDSQEKLILHDFNWPNRMYETNLKRAGFSEITVRYPKLEDFSAEQIQQIEQEYHYKSWLNEKTQAPFILYQAIKK
;
A
#
# COMPACT_ATOMS: atom_id res chain seq x y z
N MET A 1 -17.30 -3.99 -15.30
CA MET A 1 -16.18 -3.22 -14.70
C MET A 1 -16.71 -2.71 -13.38
N THR A 2 -16.26 -3.26 -12.28
CA THR A 2 -16.57 -2.74 -10.95
C THR A 2 -16.02 -1.31 -10.88
N GLU A 3 -16.87 -0.37 -10.54
CA GLU A 3 -16.50 1.03 -10.37
C GLU A 3 -15.56 1.14 -9.17
N ASN A 4 -14.54 2.00 -9.25
CA ASN A 4 -13.60 2.23 -8.15
C ASN A 4 -14.39 2.78 -6.95
N LEU A 5 -14.54 1.96 -5.90
CA LEU A 5 -15.30 2.28 -4.69
C LEU A 5 -14.87 3.59 -4.02
N PHE A 6 -13.60 3.94 -4.12
CA PHE A 6 -13.04 5.16 -3.54
C PHE A 6 -13.43 6.46 -4.29
N LYS A 7 -14.27 6.37 -5.32
CA LYS A 7 -14.94 7.53 -5.92
C LYS A 7 -16.21 7.93 -5.16
N ASP A 8 -16.77 7.00 -4.39
CA ASP A 8 -17.89 7.27 -3.48
C ASP A 8 -17.39 8.10 -2.29
N GLU A 9 -18.12 9.15 -1.94
CA GLU A 9 -17.72 10.10 -0.89
C GLU A 9 -17.79 9.49 0.51
N VAL A 10 -18.76 8.63 0.76
CA VAL A 10 -18.92 7.97 2.08
C VAL A 10 -17.76 6.99 2.29
N VAL A 11 -17.47 6.15 1.31
CA VAL A 11 -16.35 5.20 1.34
C VAL A 11 -15.01 5.93 1.51
N ALA A 12 -14.80 7.02 0.76
CA ALA A 12 -13.56 7.79 0.84
C ALA A 12 -13.34 8.41 2.22
N ASN A 13 -14.41 8.97 2.84
CA ASN A 13 -14.33 9.54 4.18
C ASN A 13 -14.13 8.44 5.25
N GLN A 14 -14.88 7.34 5.21
CA GLN A 14 -14.69 6.21 6.14
C GLN A 14 -13.26 5.64 6.05
N PHE A 15 -12.71 5.50 4.85
CA PHE A 15 -11.32 5.06 4.66
C PHE A 15 -10.30 6.08 5.18
N ASN A 16 -10.60 7.38 5.04
CA ASN A 16 -9.77 8.44 5.61
C ASN A 16 -9.71 8.37 7.13
N ASP A 17 -10.83 8.04 7.78
CA ASP A 17 -10.98 7.99 9.25
C ASP A 17 -10.64 6.62 9.85
N TYR A 18 -10.35 5.62 9.01
CA TYR A 18 -9.95 4.29 9.43
C TYR A 18 -8.67 4.32 10.29
N ASN A 19 -8.71 3.62 11.42
CA ASN A 19 -7.55 3.45 12.28
C ASN A 19 -6.58 2.42 11.70
N ASP A 20 -5.57 2.90 11.01
CA ASP A 20 -4.56 2.11 10.31
C ASP A 20 -3.32 1.77 11.15
N VAL A 21 -3.49 1.60 12.48
CA VAL A 21 -2.35 1.34 13.39
C VAL A 21 -1.54 0.11 12.99
N LEU A 22 -2.21 -0.95 12.56
CA LEU A 22 -1.54 -2.18 12.14
C LEU A 22 -0.72 -1.97 10.86
N GLU A 23 -1.31 -1.25 9.89
CA GLU A 23 -0.67 -0.84 8.65
C GLU A 23 0.54 0.07 8.92
N GLN A 24 0.43 0.95 9.92
CA GLN A 24 1.55 1.79 10.34
C GLN A 24 2.70 0.96 10.90
N VAL A 25 2.42 0.03 11.81
CA VAL A 25 3.43 -0.76 12.53
C VAL A 25 4.09 -1.80 11.61
N LEU A 26 3.29 -2.63 10.94
CA LEU A 26 3.76 -3.78 10.15
C LEU A 26 3.85 -3.53 8.65
N GLY A 27 3.44 -2.35 8.18
CA GLY A 27 3.49 -1.95 6.77
C GLY A 27 4.34 -0.71 6.55
N TYR A 28 3.80 0.47 6.84
CA TYR A 28 4.41 1.75 6.46
C TYR A 28 5.78 2.02 7.12
N ASN A 29 6.01 1.54 8.35
CA ASN A 29 7.32 1.68 9.01
C ASN A 29 8.41 0.89 8.28
N PHE A 30 8.07 -0.28 7.72
CA PHE A 30 9.00 -1.05 6.88
C PHE A 30 9.27 -0.35 5.56
N VAL A 31 8.24 0.17 4.88
CA VAL A 31 8.40 0.97 3.64
C VAL A 31 9.32 2.16 3.90
N LEU A 32 9.08 2.92 4.98
CA LEU A 32 9.91 4.05 5.38
C LEU A 32 11.35 3.66 5.66
N SER A 33 11.56 2.59 6.43
CA SER A 33 12.91 2.10 6.77
C SER A 33 13.72 1.75 5.53
N ILE A 34 13.07 1.09 4.56
CA ILE A 34 13.71 0.73 3.28
C ILE A 34 14.03 1.99 2.48
N LEU A 35 13.08 2.91 2.32
CA LEU A 35 13.32 4.16 1.57
C LEU A 35 14.40 5.04 2.20
N LYS A 36 14.50 5.09 3.53
CA LYS A 36 15.58 5.80 4.23
C LYS A 36 16.97 5.30 3.82
N SER A 37 17.11 4.00 3.57
CA SER A 37 18.40 3.41 3.16
C SER A 37 18.80 3.76 1.71
N THR A 38 17.85 4.16 0.85
CA THR A 38 18.12 4.46 -0.57
C THR A 38 18.58 5.89 -0.83
N GLN A 39 18.39 6.81 0.12
CA GLN A 39 18.64 8.25 -0.04
C GLN A 39 17.88 8.90 -1.22
N ALA A 40 16.76 8.30 -1.64
CA ALA A 40 15.91 8.81 -2.71
C ALA A 40 15.51 10.27 -2.46
N LYS A 41 15.55 11.10 -3.50
CA LYS A 41 15.20 12.54 -3.42
C LYS A 41 13.84 12.84 -4.03
N LYS A 42 13.34 11.97 -4.89
CA LYS A 42 12.02 12.11 -5.50
C LYS A 42 11.34 10.74 -5.56
N ILE A 43 10.20 10.63 -4.89
CA ILE A 43 9.48 9.36 -4.72
C ILE A 43 8.09 9.46 -5.34
N LEU A 44 7.71 8.45 -6.11
CA LEU A 44 6.34 8.26 -6.61
C LEU A 44 5.54 7.46 -5.58
N ASP A 45 4.43 8.01 -5.11
CA ASP A 45 3.40 7.29 -4.35
C ASP A 45 2.20 7.03 -5.28
N TYR A 46 2.12 5.81 -5.81
CA TYR A 46 1.06 5.40 -6.74
C TYR A 46 -0.14 4.81 -5.99
N GLY A 47 -1.32 5.40 -6.19
CA GLY A 47 -2.52 5.07 -5.42
C GLY A 47 -2.45 5.66 -4.02
N CYS A 48 -2.07 6.94 -3.91
CA CYS A 48 -1.81 7.60 -2.63
C CYS A 48 -3.05 7.76 -1.73
N GLY A 49 -4.26 7.50 -2.28
CA GLY A 49 -5.51 7.68 -1.57
C GLY A 49 -5.65 9.06 -0.94
N PRO A 50 -6.06 9.15 0.35
CA PRO A 50 -6.21 10.42 1.04
C PRO A 50 -4.86 11.03 1.48
N GLY A 51 -3.71 10.43 1.09
CA GLY A 51 -2.37 10.99 1.32
C GLY A 51 -1.73 10.65 2.67
N LYS A 52 -2.23 9.66 3.41
CA LYS A 52 -1.68 9.27 4.74
C LYS A 52 -0.20 8.88 4.63
N VAL A 53 0.14 8.00 3.69
CA VAL A 53 1.51 7.53 3.46
C VAL A 53 2.38 8.63 2.88
N SER A 54 1.88 9.39 1.89
CA SER A 54 2.60 10.54 1.31
C SER A 54 3.05 11.54 2.36
N LEU A 55 2.15 11.92 3.30
CA LEU A 55 2.49 12.86 4.38
C LEU A 55 3.55 12.27 5.33
N ARG A 56 3.43 10.98 5.65
CA ARG A 56 4.39 10.28 6.50
C ARG A 56 5.79 10.24 5.85
N LEU A 57 5.86 9.98 4.55
CA LEU A 57 7.10 10.04 3.77
C LEU A 57 7.71 11.43 3.79
N ALA A 58 6.92 12.47 3.49
CA ALA A 58 7.39 13.86 3.47
C ALA A 58 7.91 14.35 4.82
N ASN A 59 7.26 13.95 5.93
CA ASN A 59 7.69 14.31 7.28
C ASN A 59 8.97 13.61 7.74
N GLN A 60 9.30 12.44 7.17
CA GLN A 60 10.40 11.60 7.65
C GLN A 60 11.56 11.44 6.67
N LEU A 61 11.36 11.83 5.42
CA LEU A 61 12.38 11.78 4.37
C LEU A 61 12.64 13.19 3.83
N SER A 62 13.90 13.47 3.49
CA SER A 62 14.26 14.68 2.76
C SER A 62 14.07 14.48 1.25
N ALA A 63 12.82 14.21 0.83
CA ALA A 63 12.46 13.86 -0.54
C ALA A 63 11.17 14.55 -0.98
N ASP A 64 11.09 14.89 -2.26
CA ASP A 64 9.85 15.33 -2.89
C ASP A 64 8.97 14.12 -3.22
N ILE A 65 7.69 14.21 -2.92
CA ILE A 65 6.72 13.15 -3.17
C ILE A 65 5.79 13.55 -4.31
N VAL A 66 5.77 12.75 -5.37
CA VAL A 66 4.75 12.83 -6.41
C VAL A 66 3.68 11.81 -6.08
N ALA A 67 2.56 12.27 -5.53
CA ALA A 67 1.48 11.43 -5.04
C ALA A 67 0.33 11.41 -6.04
N VAL A 68 -0.01 10.22 -6.56
CA VAL A 68 -1.03 10.10 -7.61
C VAL A 68 -2.14 9.13 -7.21
N ASP A 69 -3.37 9.48 -7.56
CA ASP A 69 -4.54 8.62 -7.41
C ASP A 69 -5.53 8.83 -8.56
N GLU A 70 -6.37 7.85 -8.84
CA GLU A 70 -7.44 7.94 -9.85
C GLU A 70 -8.70 8.61 -9.30
N SER A 71 -8.90 8.57 -7.99
CA SER A 71 -10.05 9.17 -7.33
C SER A 71 -9.82 10.66 -7.11
N ALA A 72 -10.58 11.48 -7.80
CA ALA A 72 -10.57 12.92 -7.57
C ALA A 72 -10.96 13.26 -6.12
N LYS A 73 -11.84 12.44 -5.50
CA LYS A 73 -12.28 12.63 -4.11
C LYS A 73 -11.14 12.37 -3.13
N MET A 74 -10.36 11.30 -3.33
CA MET A 74 -9.17 11.02 -2.53
C MET A 74 -8.14 12.15 -2.62
N ILE A 75 -7.87 12.65 -3.82
CA ILE A 75 -6.95 13.78 -4.02
C ILE A 75 -7.48 15.08 -3.40
N GLU A 76 -8.80 15.31 -3.40
CA GLU A 76 -9.41 16.45 -2.70
C GLU A 76 -9.16 16.38 -1.19
N ILE A 77 -9.42 15.21 -0.57
CA ILE A 77 -9.15 14.96 0.86
C ILE A 77 -7.65 15.16 1.16
N ALA A 78 -6.77 14.56 0.35
CA ALA A 78 -5.33 14.66 0.52
C ALA A 78 -4.83 16.11 0.50
N LYS A 79 -5.30 16.91 -0.46
CA LYS A 79 -4.94 18.33 -0.58
C LYS A 79 -5.48 19.18 0.56
N ARG A 80 -6.66 18.84 1.09
CA ARG A 80 -7.29 19.57 2.21
C ARG A 80 -6.61 19.25 3.54
N GLU A 81 -6.38 17.96 3.83
CA GLU A 81 -5.99 17.50 5.16
C GLU A 81 -4.49 17.22 5.31
N ARG A 82 -3.79 16.95 4.20
CA ARG A 82 -2.38 16.52 4.19
C ARG A 82 -1.51 17.35 3.28
N LYS A 83 -1.83 18.66 3.25
CA LYS A 83 -1.02 19.62 2.50
C LYS A 83 0.39 19.70 3.07
N HIS A 84 1.40 19.52 2.22
CA HIS A 84 2.81 19.64 2.58
C HIS A 84 3.59 20.21 1.39
N GLN A 85 4.62 21.02 1.64
CA GLN A 85 5.40 21.69 0.57
C GLN A 85 6.14 20.70 -0.34
N GLN A 86 6.50 19.52 0.16
CA GLN A 86 7.21 18.47 -0.58
C GLN A 86 6.26 17.47 -1.27
N ILE A 87 4.93 17.66 -1.22
CA ILE A 87 3.99 16.74 -1.83
C ILE A 87 3.24 17.40 -2.98
N ASP A 88 3.35 16.80 -4.16
CA ASP A 88 2.60 17.19 -5.35
C ASP A 88 1.51 16.15 -5.65
N TYR A 89 0.27 16.46 -5.23
CA TYR A 89 -0.90 15.60 -5.43
C TYR A 89 -1.51 15.77 -6.81
N LYS A 90 -1.61 14.69 -7.60
CA LYS A 90 -2.15 14.68 -8.97
C LYS A 90 -3.20 13.60 -9.17
N ILE A 91 -4.21 13.92 -9.99
CA ILE A 91 -5.16 12.93 -10.48
C ILE A 91 -4.57 12.30 -11.73
N VAL A 92 -4.50 10.97 -11.76
CA VAL A 92 -4.13 10.20 -12.95
C VAL A 92 -5.35 9.56 -13.58
N LYS A 93 -5.31 9.38 -14.90
CA LYS A 93 -6.41 8.75 -15.64
C LYS A 93 -6.08 7.28 -15.86
N LYS A 94 -6.84 6.41 -15.19
CA LYS A 94 -6.66 4.97 -15.28
C LYS A 94 -5.22 4.58 -14.87
N ASP A 95 -4.60 3.75 -15.66
CA ASP A 95 -3.30 3.12 -15.51
C ASP A 95 -2.18 3.87 -16.26
N ASN A 96 -2.33 5.20 -16.44
CA ASN A 96 -1.41 6.02 -17.24
C ASN A 96 -0.72 7.07 -16.36
N LEU A 97 0.61 7.14 -16.45
CA LEU A 97 1.46 8.10 -15.76
C LEU A 97 2.09 9.15 -16.71
N ASP A 98 1.40 9.55 -17.78
CA ASP A 98 1.91 10.54 -18.76
C ASP A 98 2.35 11.87 -18.12
N LEU A 99 1.83 12.18 -16.94
CA LEU A 99 2.21 13.38 -16.17
C LEU A 99 3.61 13.26 -15.53
N ILE A 100 4.22 12.06 -15.58
CA ILE A 100 5.52 11.78 -14.98
C ILE A 100 6.47 11.31 -16.08
N SER A 101 7.57 12.05 -16.24
CA SER A 101 8.56 11.76 -17.28
C SER A 101 9.30 10.44 -17.02
N ASP A 102 9.85 9.86 -18.07
CA ASP A 102 10.73 8.71 -17.98
C ASP A 102 11.95 9.01 -17.11
N ASN A 103 12.39 8.02 -16.32
CA ASN A 103 13.60 8.10 -15.50
C ASN A 103 13.66 9.38 -14.64
N SER A 104 12.55 9.76 -14.01
CA SER A 104 12.44 11.04 -13.30
C SER A 104 12.27 10.89 -11.78
N VAL A 105 12.05 9.67 -11.26
CA VAL A 105 11.89 9.41 -9.83
C VAL A 105 12.95 8.41 -9.34
N ASP A 106 13.37 8.56 -8.08
CA ASP A 106 14.45 7.78 -7.44
C ASP A 106 13.92 6.59 -6.63
N GLY A 107 12.61 6.49 -6.50
CA GLY A 107 11.91 5.40 -5.82
C GLY A 107 10.43 5.46 -6.11
N ALA A 108 9.75 4.35 -5.94
CA ALA A 108 8.30 4.28 -6.07
C ALA A 108 7.70 3.36 -5.00
N ILE A 109 6.49 3.68 -4.57
CA ILE A 109 5.68 2.82 -3.71
C ILE A 109 4.28 2.64 -4.29
N ALA A 110 3.65 1.51 -3.96
CA ALA A 110 2.23 1.24 -4.15
C ALA A 110 1.73 0.45 -2.93
N CYS A 111 0.91 1.10 -2.09
CA CYS A 111 0.40 0.51 -0.86
C CYS A 111 -1.09 0.21 -0.99
N TYR A 112 -1.48 -1.07 -0.90
CA TYR A 112 -2.87 -1.57 -1.01
C TYR A 112 -3.58 -1.16 -2.32
N VAL A 113 -2.84 -1.19 -3.44
CA VAL A 113 -3.32 -0.77 -4.76
C VAL A 113 -3.69 -1.96 -5.63
N PHE A 114 -2.84 -2.99 -5.67
CA PHE A 114 -3.01 -4.07 -6.62
C PHE A 114 -4.08 -5.06 -6.20
N ILE A 115 -4.30 -5.24 -4.90
CA ILE A 115 -5.39 -6.06 -4.38
C ILE A 115 -6.77 -5.55 -4.81
N ASN A 116 -6.93 -4.24 -5.02
CA ASN A 116 -8.19 -3.63 -5.48
C ASN A 116 -8.41 -3.74 -7.00
N ASN A 117 -7.46 -4.27 -7.75
CA ASN A 117 -7.56 -4.40 -9.19
C ASN A 117 -8.06 -5.77 -9.63
N GLN A 118 -9.19 -5.82 -10.31
CA GLN A 118 -9.75 -7.05 -10.88
C GLN A 118 -8.94 -7.61 -12.05
N SER A 119 -8.13 -6.80 -12.71
CA SER A 119 -7.44 -7.17 -13.95
C SER A 119 -5.93 -7.29 -13.75
N GLU A 120 -5.39 -8.50 -13.85
CA GLU A 120 -3.94 -8.73 -13.87
C GLU A 120 -3.24 -7.98 -15.02
N GLN A 121 -3.91 -7.85 -16.18
CA GLN A 121 -3.35 -7.10 -17.30
C GLN A 121 -3.17 -5.62 -16.97
N ARG A 122 -4.13 -5.05 -16.23
CA ARG A 122 -4.05 -3.68 -15.75
C ARG A 122 -2.95 -3.53 -14.70
N ILE A 123 -2.81 -4.47 -13.77
CA ILE A 123 -1.71 -4.50 -12.79
C ILE A 123 -0.36 -4.48 -13.51
N LEU A 124 -0.16 -5.35 -14.51
CA LEU A 124 1.07 -5.36 -15.30
C LEU A 124 1.33 -4.04 -16.01
N LYS A 125 0.29 -3.41 -16.56
CA LYS A 125 0.43 -2.12 -17.23
C LYS A 125 0.87 -1.03 -16.26
N ILE A 126 0.26 -0.96 -15.07
CA ILE A 126 0.67 -0.05 -13.99
C ILE A 126 2.12 -0.28 -13.59
N MET A 127 2.53 -1.53 -13.38
CA MET A 127 3.91 -1.86 -13.05
C MET A 127 4.91 -1.40 -14.13
N ARG A 128 4.53 -1.51 -15.42
CA ARG A 128 5.35 -1.00 -16.55
C ARG A 128 5.45 0.52 -16.55
N GLU A 129 4.36 1.22 -16.27
CA GLU A 129 4.37 2.68 -16.15
C GLU A 129 5.24 3.14 -14.98
N ILE A 130 5.13 2.49 -13.82
CA ILE A 130 6.02 2.77 -12.69
C ILE A 130 7.49 2.50 -13.09
N TYR A 131 7.76 1.35 -13.72
CA TYR A 131 9.11 1.04 -14.23
C TYR A 131 9.66 2.12 -15.17
N ARG A 132 8.83 2.62 -16.10
CA ARG A 132 9.22 3.69 -17.03
C ARG A 132 9.68 4.96 -16.29
N THR A 133 8.93 5.35 -15.24
CA THR A 133 9.21 6.59 -14.49
C THR A 133 10.42 6.52 -13.59
N LEU A 134 10.77 5.33 -13.09
CA LEU A 134 11.93 5.11 -12.22
C LEU A 134 13.25 5.31 -12.97
N ARG A 135 14.26 5.87 -12.31
CA ARG A 135 15.63 5.88 -12.77
C ARG A 135 16.27 4.49 -12.69
N PRO A 136 17.31 4.19 -13.48
CA PRO A 136 18.09 2.96 -13.28
C PRO A 136 18.61 2.84 -11.83
N ASN A 137 18.64 1.62 -11.32
CA ASN A 137 19.02 1.25 -9.95
C ASN A 137 18.08 1.80 -8.86
N SER A 138 16.88 2.25 -9.23
CA SER A 138 15.87 2.70 -8.29
C SER A 138 14.95 1.58 -7.85
N LEU A 139 14.43 1.73 -6.63
CA LEU A 139 13.61 0.75 -5.94
C LEU A 139 12.11 0.99 -6.16
N PHE A 140 11.37 -0.08 -6.40
CA PHE A 140 9.92 -0.13 -6.29
C PHE A 140 9.50 -1.00 -5.12
N ILE A 141 8.62 -0.49 -4.25
CA ILE A 141 8.08 -1.21 -3.10
C ILE A 141 6.57 -1.37 -3.28
N ILE A 142 6.08 -2.60 -3.11
CA ILE A 142 4.66 -2.90 -3.04
C ILE A 142 4.36 -3.38 -1.62
N LEU A 143 3.31 -2.83 -1.02
CA LEU A 143 2.75 -3.28 0.25
C LEU A 143 1.29 -3.65 0.02
N ASP A 144 0.92 -4.90 0.28
CA ASP A 144 -0.45 -5.39 0.12
C ASP A 144 -0.81 -6.37 1.25
N THR A 145 -2.09 -6.73 1.38
CA THR A 145 -2.51 -7.78 2.32
C THR A 145 -1.92 -9.12 1.91
N ASN A 146 -1.49 -9.91 2.90
CA ASN A 146 -0.84 -11.20 2.65
C ASN A 146 -1.86 -12.25 2.16
N PRO A 147 -1.76 -12.76 0.93
CA PRO A 147 -2.69 -13.77 0.42
C PRO A 147 -2.65 -15.09 1.17
N ASN A 148 -1.56 -15.38 1.89
CA ASN A 148 -1.42 -16.62 2.68
C ASN A 148 -2.19 -16.58 4.00
N THR A 149 -2.67 -15.41 4.42
CA THR A 149 -3.46 -15.21 5.66
C THR A 149 -4.89 -14.77 5.36
N THR A 150 -5.40 -15.07 4.17
CA THR A 150 -6.80 -14.84 3.80
C THR A 150 -7.73 -15.57 4.78
N GLY A 151 -8.74 -14.86 5.31
CA GLY A 151 -9.68 -15.37 6.31
C GLY A 151 -9.21 -15.24 7.76
N VAL A 152 -7.95 -14.88 8.01
CA VAL A 152 -7.43 -14.64 9.36
C VAL A 152 -7.91 -13.27 9.85
N PRO A 153 -8.55 -13.18 11.03
CA PRO A 153 -8.90 -11.89 11.62
C PRO A 153 -7.66 -11.25 12.27
N PHE A 154 -7.35 -10.03 11.87
CA PHE A 154 -6.35 -9.16 12.49
C PHE A 154 -7.01 -8.07 13.32
N SER A 155 -6.23 -7.35 14.10
CA SER A 155 -6.78 -6.34 15.03
C SER A 155 -7.53 -5.20 14.34
N THR A 156 -7.11 -4.78 13.14
CA THR A 156 -7.73 -3.67 12.41
C THR A 156 -8.57 -4.12 11.21
N PHE A 157 -8.33 -5.33 10.68
CA PHE A 157 -9.04 -5.81 9.50
C PHE A 157 -9.16 -7.34 9.42
N GLN A 158 -10.00 -7.79 8.50
CA GLN A 158 -10.05 -9.17 8.02
C GLN A 158 -10.30 -9.18 6.52
N ASN A 159 -9.45 -9.88 5.77
CA ASN A 159 -9.59 -10.04 4.34
C ASN A 159 -10.01 -11.48 3.99
N GLY A 160 -11.19 -11.62 3.37
CA GLY A 160 -11.80 -12.92 3.06
C GLY A 160 -12.49 -13.59 4.25
N GLU A 161 -13.12 -14.73 3.99
CA GLU A 161 -13.88 -15.51 4.95
C GLU A 161 -13.03 -16.62 5.58
N PRO A 162 -13.14 -16.86 6.90
CA PRO A 162 -12.42 -17.93 7.58
C PRO A 162 -12.72 -19.30 6.94
N GLY A 163 -11.67 -20.07 6.65
CA GLY A 163 -11.77 -21.42 6.09
C GLY A 163 -12.15 -21.49 4.62
N LYS A 164 -12.41 -20.39 3.95
CA LYS A 164 -12.70 -20.35 2.52
C LYS A 164 -11.40 -20.26 1.70
N SER A 165 -11.29 -21.10 0.67
CA SER A 165 -10.24 -21.00 -0.34
C SER A 165 -10.74 -20.14 -1.50
N TYR A 166 -9.88 -19.28 -2.01
CA TYR A 166 -10.17 -18.38 -3.13
C TYR A 166 -9.33 -18.77 -4.34
N SER A 167 -9.96 -18.78 -5.51
CA SER A 167 -9.30 -19.00 -6.78
C SER A 167 -8.44 -17.79 -7.18
N TYR A 168 -7.60 -17.96 -8.21
CA TYR A 168 -6.78 -16.88 -8.77
C TYR A 168 -7.65 -15.75 -9.31
N GLY A 169 -7.46 -14.54 -8.79
CA GLY A 169 -8.21 -13.34 -9.17
C GLY A 169 -9.68 -13.34 -8.73
N GLU A 170 -10.09 -14.26 -7.85
CA GLU A 170 -11.45 -14.28 -7.28
C GLU A 170 -11.63 -13.09 -6.34
N GLU A 171 -12.80 -12.46 -6.40
CA GLU A 171 -13.18 -11.38 -5.50
C GLU A 171 -13.33 -11.90 -4.07
N ARG A 172 -12.83 -11.13 -3.12
CA ARG A 172 -12.99 -11.37 -1.69
C ARG A 172 -13.34 -10.07 -0.97
N VAL A 173 -14.09 -10.20 0.11
CA VAL A 173 -14.50 -9.06 0.93
C VAL A 173 -13.43 -8.76 1.97
N GLU A 174 -12.99 -7.51 2.04
CA GLU A 174 -12.21 -6.98 3.14
C GLU A 174 -13.11 -6.19 4.09
N LYS A 175 -12.91 -6.40 5.38
CA LYS A 175 -13.65 -5.74 6.46
C LYS A 175 -12.66 -4.96 7.31
N LEU A 176 -12.68 -3.63 7.19
CA LEU A 176 -11.88 -2.74 8.04
C LEU A 176 -12.70 -2.35 9.28
N ASN A 177 -12.10 -2.44 10.45
CA ASN A 177 -12.75 -2.08 11.71
C ASN A 177 -12.66 -0.56 11.91
N LEU A 178 -13.81 0.13 11.97
CA LEU A 178 -13.89 1.55 12.26
C LEU A 178 -14.01 1.80 13.77
N ASP A 179 -13.57 2.97 14.24
CA ASP A 179 -13.66 3.35 15.66
C ASP A 179 -15.12 3.41 16.16
N SER A 180 -16.09 3.64 15.25
CA SER A 180 -17.54 3.59 15.51
C SER A 180 -18.11 2.20 15.81
N GLN A 181 -17.28 1.14 15.83
CA GLN A 181 -17.66 -0.29 15.84
C GLN A 181 -18.35 -0.77 14.55
N GLU A 182 -18.53 0.09 13.57
CA GLU A 182 -18.95 -0.27 12.23
C GLU A 182 -17.78 -0.90 11.45
N LYS A 183 -18.11 -1.46 10.29
CA LYS A 183 -17.11 -2.01 9.37
C LYS A 183 -17.22 -1.32 8.02
N LEU A 184 -16.10 -0.82 7.54
CA LEU A 184 -15.99 -0.46 6.12
C LEU A 184 -15.78 -1.74 5.32
N ILE A 185 -16.62 -1.95 4.32
CA ILE A 185 -16.58 -3.09 3.44
C ILE A 185 -15.91 -2.69 2.13
N LEU A 186 -14.81 -3.36 1.80
CA LEU A 186 -14.09 -3.21 0.54
C LEU A 186 -14.12 -4.52 -0.24
N HIS A 187 -13.88 -4.44 -1.54
CA HIS A 187 -13.82 -5.56 -2.44
C HIS A 187 -12.41 -5.67 -3.02
N ASP A 188 -11.71 -6.72 -2.62
CA ASP A 188 -10.37 -7.05 -3.07
C ASP A 188 -10.38 -8.27 -3.98
N PHE A 189 -9.23 -8.55 -4.58
CA PHE A 189 -9.04 -9.71 -5.44
C PHE A 189 -7.91 -10.60 -4.89
N ASN A 190 -8.11 -11.91 -4.97
CA ASN A 190 -7.14 -12.88 -4.47
C ASN A 190 -5.98 -13.05 -5.45
N TRP A 191 -4.94 -12.24 -5.27
CA TRP A 191 -3.71 -12.32 -6.04
C TRP A 191 -2.63 -13.07 -5.27
N PRO A 192 -2.28 -14.32 -5.67
CA PRO A 192 -1.21 -15.06 -5.01
C PRO A 192 0.17 -14.44 -5.32
N ASN A 193 1.17 -14.72 -4.49
CA ASN A 193 2.54 -14.19 -4.62
C ASN A 193 3.10 -14.30 -6.04
N ARG A 194 2.84 -15.44 -6.72
CA ARG A 194 3.29 -15.66 -8.09
C ARG A 194 2.81 -14.59 -9.09
N MET A 195 1.63 -13.99 -8.85
CA MET A 195 1.13 -12.91 -9.71
C MET A 195 2.05 -11.68 -9.61
N TYR A 196 2.38 -11.25 -8.40
CA TYR A 196 3.25 -10.09 -8.17
C TYR A 196 4.64 -10.34 -8.75
N GLU A 197 5.29 -11.45 -8.40
CA GLU A 197 6.64 -11.77 -8.85
C GLU A 197 6.73 -11.90 -10.38
N THR A 198 5.75 -12.56 -11.00
CA THR A 198 5.69 -12.73 -12.45
C THR A 198 5.52 -11.39 -13.14
N ASN A 199 4.61 -10.55 -12.68
CA ASN A 199 4.34 -9.27 -13.33
C ASN A 199 5.44 -8.24 -13.08
N LEU A 200 6.11 -8.25 -11.92
CA LEU A 200 7.31 -7.46 -11.70
C LEU A 200 8.41 -7.82 -12.72
N LYS A 201 8.68 -9.12 -12.93
CA LYS A 201 9.65 -9.58 -13.95
C LYS A 201 9.23 -9.18 -15.36
N ARG A 202 7.94 -9.36 -15.72
CA ARG A 202 7.38 -8.97 -17.03
C ARG A 202 7.38 -7.46 -17.26
N ALA A 203 7.36 -6.66 -16.20
CA ALA A 203 7.49 -5.21 -16.27
C ALA A 203 8.95 -4.75 -16.43
N GLY A 204 9.93 -5.62 -16.20
CA GLY A 204 11.36 -5.35 -16.35
C GLY A 204 12.13 -5.28 -15.03
N PHE A 205 11.48 -5.43 -13.89
CA PHE A 205 12.13 -5.42 -12.58
C PHE A 205 12.97 -6.67 -12.33
N SER A 206 14.01 -6.50 -11.53
CA SER A 206 14.93 -7.55 -11.07
C SER A 206 15.13 -7.48 -9.56
N GLU A 207 15.94 -8.40 -9.00
CA GLU A 207 16.28 -8.45 -7.56
C GLU A 207 15.04 -8.38 -6.67
N ILE A 208 14.03 -9.18 -7.00
CA ILE A 208 12.76 -9.19 -6.27
C ILE A 208 12.98 -9.90 -4.94
N THR A 209 12.70 -9.20 -3.84
CA THR A 209 12.67 -9.75 -2.48
C THR A 209 11.30 -9.60 -1.86
N VAL A 210 10.96 -10.52 -0.94
CA VAL A 210 9.64 -10.56 -0.31
C VAL A 210 9.83 -10.63 1.20
N ARG A 211 9.02 -9.86 1.95
CA ARG A 211 8.99 -9.88 3.42
C ARG A 211 7.57 -10.04 3.93
N TYR A 212 7.44 -10.65 5.09
CA TYR A 212 6.18 -10.93 5.79
C TYR A 212 6.28 -10.42 7.24
N PRO A 213 6.16 -9.11 7.48
CA PRO A 213 6.33 -8.54 8.82
C PRO A 213 5.26 -9.01 9.80
N LYS A 214 5.67 -9.35 11.03
CA LYS A 214 4.79 -9.76 12.13
C LYS A 214 5.38 -9.29 13.46
N LEU A 215 4.58 -9.27 14.52
CA LEU A 215 5.04 -8.71 15.79
C LEU A 215 6.15 -9.54 16.46
N GLU A 216 6.20 -10.85 16.26
CA GLU A 216 7.28 -11.68 16.80
C GLU A 216 8.67 -11.39 16.19
N ASP A 217 8.72 -10.59 15.10
CA ASP A 217 9.99 -10.12 14.54
C ASP A 217 10.63 -9.00 15.39
N PHE A 218 9.91 -8.48 16.38
CA PHE A 218 10.37 -7.44 17.31
C PHE A 218 10.69 -8.02 18.69
N SER A 219 11.63 -7.38 19.41
CA SER A 219 11.86 -7.73 20.82
C SER A 219 10.69 -7.29 21.70
N ALA A 220 10.61 -7.84 22.92
CA ALA A 220 9.57 -7.45 23.87
C ALA A 220 9.60 -5.94 24.20
N GLU A 221 10.80 -5.36 24.29
CA GLU A 221 11.02 -3.93 24.53
C GLU A 221 10.52 -3.09 23.35
N GLN A 222 10.78 -3.54 22.11
CA GLN A 222 10.29 -2.86 20.91
C GLN A 222 8.75 -2.92 20.83
N ILE A 223 8.14 -4.06 21.15
CA ILE A 223 6.67 -4.18 21.21
C ILE A 223 6.11 -3.21 22.25
N GLN A 224 6.69 -3.13 23.44
CA GLN A 224 6.26 -2.21 24.48
C GLN A 224 6.38 -0.74 24.03
N GLN A 225 7.44 -0.37 23.30
CA GLN A 225 7.61 0.96 22.73
C GLN A 225 6.52 1.26 21.68
N ILE A 226 6.25 0.32 20.79
CA ILE A 226 5.18 0.41 19.78
C ILE A 226 3.83 0.61 20.47
N GLU A 227 3.52 -0.18 21.48
CA GLU A 227 2.25 -0.07 22.24
C GLU A 227 2.08 1.27 22.95
N GLN A 228 3.18 1.86 23.42
CA GLN A 228 3.18 3.20 24.02
C GLN A 228 3.02 4.30 22.96
N GLU A 229 3.77 4.21 21.86
CA GLU A 229 3.74 5.20 20.78
C GLU A 229 2.35 5.29 20.11
N TYR A 230 1.76 4.13 19.81
CA TYR A 230 0.47 4.06 19.12
C TYR A 230 -0.74 3.99 20.07
N HIS A 231 -0.52 3.95 21.39
CA HIS A 231 -1.57 3.77 22.40
C HIS A 231 -2.47 2.56 22.11
N TYR A 232 -1.87 1.45 21.61
CA TYR A 232 -2.58 0.27 21.15
C TYR A 232 -1.95 -1.02 21.67
N LYS A 233 -2.79 -1.93 22.21
CA LYS A 233 -2.36 -3.21 22.81
C LYS A 233 -3.22 -4.41 22.41
N SER A 234 -4.25 -4.18 21.61
CA SER A 234 -5.25 -5.21 21.29
C SER A 234 -4.84 -6.09 20.10
N TRP A 235 -3.56 -6.51 20.09
CA TRP A 235 -3.01 -7.36 19.03
C TRP A 235 -3.65 -8.75 19.04
N LEU A 236 -4.01 -9.25 17.85
CA LEU A 236 -4.60 -10.56 17.62
C LEU A 236 -3.59 -11.51 16.96
N ASN A 237 -3.92 -11.97 15.75
CA ASN A 237 -3.12 -12.96 15.01
C ASN A 237 -1.82 -12.39 14.42
N GLU A 238 -1.69 -11.08 14.29
CA GLU A 238 -0.47 -10.40 13.82
C GLU A 238 0.75 -10.64 14.73
N LYS A 239 0.55 -11.23 15.90
CA LYS A 239 1.66 -11.67 16.77
C LYS A 239 2.52 -12.72 16.08
N THR A 240 1.90 -13.67 15.40
CA THR A 240 2.57 -14.84 14.80
C THR A 240 2.31 -15.00 13.30
N GLN A 241 1.32 -14.30 12.75
CA GLN A 241 0.94 -14.34 11.35
C GLN A 241 1.11 -12.97 10.72
N ALA A 242 1.75 -12.91 9.56
CA ALA A 242 1.97 -11.65 8.85
C ALA A 242 0.69 -11.18 8.17
N PRO A 243 0.11 -10.03 8.56
CA PRO A 243 -1.08 -9.48 7.91
C PRO A 243 -0.79 -8.97 6.49
N PHE A 244 0.43 -8.53 6.26
CA PHE A 244 0.86 -7.88 5.03
C PHE A 244 2.00 -8.63 4.37
N ILE A 245 2.16 -8.36 3.07
CA ILE A 245 3.28 -8.79 2.26
C ILE A 245 3.94 -7.55 1.65
N LEU A 246 5.26 -7.52 1.66
CA LEU A 246 6.05 -6.43 1.12
C LEU A 246 7.02 -6.95 0.08
N TYR A 247 6.89 -6.46 -1.16
CA TYR A 247 7.82 -6.73 -2.25
C TYR A 247 8.75 -5.55 -2.45
N GLN A 248 10.02 -5.84 -2.72
CA GLN A 248 11.00 -4.88 -3.18
C GLN A 248 11.54 -5.37 -4.52
N ALA A 249 11.65 -4.49 -5.49
CA ALA A 249 12.15 -4.82 -6.83
C ALA A 249 12.97 -3.65 -7.38
N ILE A 250 14.03 -3.94 -8.12
CA ILE A 250 14.96 -2.95 -8.66
C ILE A 250 14.76 -2.80 -10.16
N LYS A 251 14.72 -1.55 -10.65
CA LYS A 251 14.92 -1.24 -12.06
C LYS A 251 16.42 -1.22 -12.36
N LYS A 252 16.88 -2.09 -13.24
CA LYS A 252 18.26 -2.05 -13.78
C LYS A 252 18.34 -1.28 -15.09
#